data_26d57c026dc3f0735a53f51556a79981
#
_entry.id   26d57c026dc3f0735a53f51556a79981
#
_cell.length_a   1.000
_cell.length_b   1.000
_cell.length_c   1.000
_cell.angle_alpha   90.00
_cell.angle_beta   90.00
_cell.angle_gamma   90.00
#
_symmetry.space_group_name_H-M   'P 1'
#
loop_
_entity.id
_entity.type
_entity.pdbx_description
1 polymer ?
#
loop_
_entity_poly.entity_id
_entity_poly.type
_entity_poly.pdbx_seq_one_letter_code
_entity_poly.pdbx_strand_id
1 'polypeptide(L)'
;MRTPFFMPDATRAAVRGTTAKEIADAGIGALVVNTYHLMLQPGEGLISRAGGIRRFMGWDGPILSDSGGYQVYSLIHRHPEMGKITEDGAEFKSVLDGSKHLLTPERAIVIQFDLGVDMMVVLDDPRPNDAPEAEIAEAVERTIRWAGRCREEYDRQVSARGIPEGKRPLLFGVVQGGMFPELRTRCVEGLVEIGFDGYGFGGRHVDMDGNFLEDIVRHTASVIPEESVRFALGIGTPEDIVRCHALGWDMFDCVIPTREGRHGRLFLGKKELATDNVQLTTGNFYETINIHNERFTTDFTPVDADCDCPLCANHTRSYLHHLFRVNDPLGGRLASTHNLRFYARLMERLRGEDIKK
;
A
#
# COMPACT_ATOMS: atom_id res chain seq x y z
N MET A 1 -10.40 11.68 -4.49
CA MET A 1 -10.93 10.31 -4.73
C MET A 1 -12.04 10.04 -3.74
N ARG A 2 -12.95 9.10 -4.07
CA ARG A 2 -13.95 8.64 -3.10
C ARG A 2 -13.36 7.49 -2.28
N THR A 3 -13.57 7.50 -0.97
CA THR A 3 -13.21 6.41 -0.05
C THR A 3 -14.34 5.36 0.05
N PRO A 4 -14.03 4.09 0.33
CA PRO A 4 -12.67 3.56 0.40
C PRO A 4 -12.02 3.38 -0.99
N PHE A 5 -10.68 3.36 -1.03
CA PHE A 5 -9.95 3.01 -2.25
C PHE A 5 -8.70 2.18 -1.99
N PHE A 6 -8.28 1.45 -3.00
CA PHE A 6 -7.14 0.56 -2.97
C PHE A 6 -6.04 1.03 -3.92
N MET A 7 -4.80 0.96 -3.49
CA MET A 7 -3.60 1.31 -4.25
C MET A 7 -2.70 0.08 -4.41
N PRO A 8 -2.53 -0.45 -5.62
CA PRO A 8 -1.51 -1.48 -5.85
C PRO A 8 -0.12 -0.89 -5.73
N ASP A 9 0.80 -1.74 -5.26
CA ASP A 9 2.20 -1.40 -5.06
C ASP A 9 2.94 -1.27 -6.40
N ALA A 10 3.40 -0.07 -6.68
CA ALA A 10 4.27 0.30 -7.79
C ALA A 10 5.69 0.63 -7.32
N THR A 11 6.21 -0.09 -6.33
CA THR A 11 7.45 0.11 -5.56
C THR A 11 8.59 0.82 -6.32
N ARG A 12 8.85 0.40 -7.56
CA ARG A 12 9.96 0.92 -8.40
C ARG A 12 9.44 1.63 -9.65
N ALA A 13 8.42 2.47 -9.48
CA ALA A 13 7.74 3.14 -10.58
C ALA A 13 7.10 2.16 -11.58
N ALA A 14 6.69 0.99 -11.13
CA ALA A 14 5.99 0.00 -11.95
C ALA A 14 5.17 -0.97 -11.09
N VAL A 15 3.91 -1.13 -11.41
CA VAL A 15 3.14 -2.30 -11.00
C VAL A 15 3.60 -3.46 -11.87
N ARG A 16 4.30 -4.40 -11.26
CA ARG A 16 5.12 -5.39 -11.96
C ARG A 16 4.33 -6.19 -13.00
N GLY A 17 4.73 -6.08 -14.26
CA GLY A 17 4.18 -6.84 -15.38
C GLY A 17 2.94 -6.22 -16.02
N THR A 18 2.51 -5.02 -15.60
CA THR A 18 1.37 -4.31 -16.15
C THR A 18 1.76 -2.90 -16.60
N THR A 19 1.01 -2.35 -17.55
CA THR A 19 1.15 -0.96 -17.98
C THR A 19 0.22 -0.04 -17.18
N ALA A 20 0.53 1.26 -17.14
CA ALA A 20 -0.33 2.27 -16.53
C ALA A 20 -1.76 2.23 -17.08
N LYS A 21 -1.90 2.06 -18.40
CA LYS A 21 -3.21 1.94 -19.05
C LYS A 21 -4.02 0.72 -18.57
N GLU A 22 -3.41 -0.45 -18.46
CA GLU A 22 -4.09 -1.66 -17.99
C GLU A 22 -4.55 -1.54 -16.53
N ILE A 23 -3.77 -0.83 -15.71
CA ILE A 23 -4.12 -0.57 -14.31
C ILE A 23 -5.35 0.35 -14.26
N ALA A 24 -5.35 1.44 -15.05
CA ALA A 24 -6.48 2.36 -15.16
C ALA A 24 -7.73 1.67 -15.71
N ASP A 25 -7.59 0.87 -16.77
CA ASP A 25 -8.68 0.10 -17.38
C ASP A 25 -9.27 -0.93 -16.39
N ALA A 26 -8.46 -1.44 -15.45
CA ALA A 26 -8.95 -2.31 -14.38
C ALA A 26 -9.75 -1.56 -13.29
N GLY A 27 -9.87 -0.22 -13.37
CA GLY A 27 -10.63 0.59 -12.43
C GLY A 27 -9.81 1.05 -11.20
N ILE A 28 -8.50 0.91 -11.22
CA ILE A 28 -7.61 1.40 -10.16
C ILE A 28 -7.40 2.90 -10.35
N GLY A 29 -7.66 3.69 -9.29
CA GLY A 29 -7.60 5.15 -9.34
C GLY A 29 -6.32 5.77 -8.80
N ALA A 30 -5.50 5.03 -8.01
CA ALA A 30 -4.27 5.54 -7.40
C ALA A 30 -3.23 4.43 -7.25
N LEU A 31 -1.96 4.81 -7.09
CA LEU A 31 -0.84 3.90 -6.90
C LEU A 31 -0.04 4.27 -5.66
N VAL A 32 0.67 3.28 -5.10
CA VAL A 32 1.70 3.53 -4.10
C VAL A 32 3.09 3.26 -4.68
N VAL A 33 4.02 4.18 -4.45
CA VAL A 33 5.45 4.01 -4.75
C VAL A 33 6.25 4.05 -3.46
N ASN A 34 7.54 3.77 -3.52
CA ASN A 34 8.34 3.67 -2.31
C ASN A 34 9.63 4.50 -2.40
N THR A 35 9.78 5.43 -1.47
CA THR A 35 10.93 6.35 -1.36
C THR A 35 12.27 5.61 -1.32
N TYR A 36 12.40 4.59 -0.46
CA TYR A 36 13.64 3.83 -0.32
C TYR A 36 14.09 3.19 -1.64
N HIS A 37 13.19 2.55 -2.37
CA HIS A 37 13.53 1.89 -3.62
C HIS A 37 13.87 2.89 -4.73
N LEU A 38 13.11 4.00 -4.81
CA LEU A 38 13.29 4.99 -5.86
C LEU A 38 14.52 5.86 -5.64
N MET A 39 14.92 6.14 -4.39
CA MET A 39 16.18 6.85 -4.12
C MET A 39 17.40 6.02 -4.49
N LEU A 40 17.34 4.70 -4.31
CA LEU A 40 18.44 3.80 -4.69
C LEU A 40 18.48 3.56 -6.20
N GLN A 41 17.31 3.41 -6.83
CA GLN A 41 17.24 3.15 -8.27
C GLN A 41 15.86 3.55 -8.82
N PRO A 42 15.80 4.47 -9.82
CA PRO A 42 16.89 5.05 -10.59
C PRO A 42 17.52 6.30 -9.95
N GLY A 43 17.07 6.70 -8.74
CA GLY A 43 17.40 7.94 -8.07
C GLY A 43 16.37 9.04 -8.33
N GLU A 44 15.97 9.75 -7.26
CA GLU A 44 14.96 10.82 -7.31
C GLU A 44 15.35 11.95 -8.26
N GLY A 45 16.64 12.26 -8.34
CA GLY A 45 17.13 13.31 -9.25
C GLY A 45 16.91 12.98 -10.74
N LEU A 46 16.94 11.69 -11.15
CA LEU A 46 16.58 11.28 -12.50
C LEU A 46 15.09 11.45 -12.73
N ILE A 47 14.26 11.00 -11.80
CA ILE A 47 12.80 11.08 -11.88
C ILE A 47 12.36 12.55 -11.93
N SER A 48 12.93 13.42 -11.10
CA SER A 48 12.67 14.85 -11.10
C SER A 48 12.96 15.49 -12.46
N ARG A 49 14.14 15.19 -13.06
CA ARG A 49 14.48 15.67 -14.42
C ARG A 49 13.55 15.12 -15.52
N ALA A 50 12.96 13.95 -15.32
CA ALA A 50 11.97 13.39 -16.23
C ALA A 50 10.59 14.07 -16.12
N GLY A 51 10.42 15.02 -15.20
CA GLY A 51 9.17 15.74 -14.94
C GLY A 51 8.29 15.10 -13.89
N GLY A 52 8.88 14.34 -12.96
CA GLY A 52 8.22 13.67 -11.85
C GLY A 52 7.78 12.24 -12.15
N ILE A 53 7.37 11.54 -11.09
CA ILE A 53 7.06 10.11 -11.12
C ILE A 53 5.89 9.78 -12.05
N ARG A 54 4.87 10.62 -12.11
CA ARG A 54 3.71 10.44 -13.02
C ARG A 54 4.16 10.35 -14.46
N ARG A 55 4.92 11.36 -14.92
CA ARG A 55 5.42 11.41 -16.28
C ARG A 55 6.39 10.27 -16.58
N PHE A 56 7.23 9.95 -15.60
CA PHE A 56 8.19 8.84 -15.70
C PHE A 56 7.50 7.48 -15.91
N MET A 57 6.36 7.24 -15.22
CA MET A 57 5.57 6.00 -15.31
C MET A 57 4.53 6.01 -16.45
N GLY A 58 4.15 7.18 -16.98
CA GLY A 58 2.99 7.34 -17.86
C GLY A 58 1.66 7.09 -17.12
N TRP A 59 1.57 7.50 -15.85
CA TRP A 59 0.38 7.37 -15.00
C TRP A 59 -0.27 8.73 -14.76
N ASP A 60 -1.61 8.81 -14.94
CA ASP A 60 -2.34 10.08 -14.82
C ASP A 60 -3.03 10.27 -13.45
N GLY A 61 -3.23 9.19 -12.70
CA GLY A 61 -3.88 9.22 -11.40
C GLY A 61 -2.97 9.69 -10.26
N PRO A 62 -3.53 9.91 -9.07
CA PRO A 62 -2.77 10.20 -7.86
C PRO A 62 -1.77 9.11 -7.50
N ILE A 63 -0.66 9.53 -6.88
CA ILE A 63 0.39 8.65 -6.37
C ILE A 63 0.69 9.01 -4.92
N LEU A 64 0.70 7.99 -4.06
CA LEU A 64 1.23 8.07 -2.71
C LEU A 64 2.67 7.54 -2.70
N SER A 65 3.58 8.22 -2.00
CA SER A 65 4.88 7.63 -1.67
C SER A 65 4.93 7.21 -0.21
N ASP A 66 5.24 5.93 0.02
CA ASP A 66 5.66 5.46 1.33
C ASP A 66 7.06 6.01 1.67
N SER A 67 7.32 6.32 2.94
CA SER A 67 8.58 6.92 3.42
C SER A 67 9.82 6.05 3.20
N GLY A 68 9.65 4.73 3.11
CA GLY A 68 10.75 3.77 3.05
C GLY A 68 11.24 3.32 4.43
N GLY A 69 10.66 3.80 5.52
CA GLY A 69 11.07 3.46 6.90
C GLY A 69 11.00 1.97 7.19
N TYR A 70 9.92 1.32 6.80
CA TYR A 70 9.75 -0.13 6.99
C TYR A 70 10.81 -0.95 6.26
N GLN A 71 11.19 -0.55 5.03
CA GLN A 71 12.19 -1.28 4.22
C GLN A 71 13.57 -1.20 4.86
N VAL A 72 13.97 -0.03 5.34
CA VAL A 72 15.25 0.16 6.03
C VAL A 72 15.24 -0.56 7.36
N TYR A 73 14.15 -0.43 8.15
CA TYR A 73 13.98 -1.17 9.38
C TYR A 73 14.10 -2.70 9.16
N SER A 74 13.36 -3.24 8.19
CA SER A 74 13.39 -4.68 7.86
C SER A 74 14.77 -5.15 7.41
N LEU A 75 15.52 -4.31 6.67
CA LEU A 75 16.90 -4.58 6.28
C LEU A 75 17.80 -4.70 7.51
N ILE A 76 17.78 -3.70 8.39
CA ILE A 76 18.62 -3.62 9.59
C ILE A 76 18.25 -4.72 10.60
N HIS A 77 16.96 -4.99 10.79
CA HIS A 77 16.51 -6.03 11.72
C HIS A 77 16.98 -7.43 11.30
N ARG A 78 16.97 -7.73 9.99
CA ARG A 78 17.43 -9.03 9.47
C ARG A 78 18.94 -9.12 9.35
N HIS A 79 19.60 -7.98 9.14
CA HIS A 79 21.03 -7.86 8.87
C HIS A 79 21.60 -6.66 9.64
N PRO A 80 21.88 -6.81 10.96
CA PRO A 80 22.35 -5.70 11.80
C PRO A 80 23.66 -5.05 11.31
N GLU A 81 24.47 -5.76 10.53
CA GLU A 81 25.69 -5.24 9.89
C GLU A 81 25.39 -4.28 8.72
N MET A 82 24.14 -4.24 8.25
CA MET A 82 23.72 -3.39 7.13
C MET A 82 23.36 -1.98 7.56
N GLY A 83 23.21 -1.72 8.88
CA GLY A 83 22.89 -0.36 9.32
C GLY A 83 22.51 -0.25 10.79
N LYS A 84 22.00 0.92 11.14
CA LYS A 84 21.46 1.23 12.48
C LYS A 84 20.42 2.34 12.40
N ILE A 85 19.50 2.35 13.36
CA ILE A 85 18.54 3.43 13.57
C ILE A 85 19.05 4.29 14.73
N THR A 86 19.11 5.60 14.52
CA THR A 86 19.54 6.61 15.51
C THR A 86 18.47 7.69 15.62
N GLU A 87 18.66 8.67 16.48
CA GLU A 87 17.76 9.82 16.55
C GLU A 87 17.81 10.69 15.29
N ASP A 88 18.94 10.73 14.61
CA ASP A 88 19.12 11.50 13.37
C ASP A 88 18.37 10.89 12.18
N GLY A 89 18.22 9.55 12.17
CA GLY A 89 17.61 8.81 11.07
C GLY A 89 18.11 7.38 10.99
N ALA A 90 17.90 6.75 9.85
CA ALA A 90 18.32 5.39 9.55
C ALA A 90 19.56 5.38 8.64
N GLU A 91 20.71 4.99 9.20
CA GLU A 91 21.93 4.74 8.43
C GLU A 91 21.90 3.30 7.88
N PHE A 92 22.16 3.12 6.59
CA PHE A 92 22.17 1.78 5.99
C PHE A 92 23.10 1.67 4.80
N LYS A 93 23.45 0.44 4.44
CA LYS A 93 24.15 0.09 3.21
C LYS A 93 23.15 -0.34 2.15
N SER A 94 23.30 0.21 0.95
CA SER A 94 22.50 -0.20 -0.21
C SER A 94 22.72 -1.68 -0.55
N VAL A 95 21.62 -2.41 -0.75
CA VAL A 95 21.65 -3.81 -1.21
C VAL A 95 22.06 -3.93 -2.69
N LEU A 96 22.14 -2.81 -3.43
CA LEU A 96 22.48 -2.81 -4.85
C LEU A 96 23.99 -2.75 -5.08
N ASP A 97 24.69 -1.90 -4.32
CA ASP A 97 26.10 -1.56 -4.56
C ASP A 97 26.93 -1.40 -3.28
N GLY A 98 26.32 -1.59 -2.10
CA GLY A 98 27.00 -1.45 -0.81
C GLY A 98 27.26 0.00 -0.38
N SER A 99 26.84 1.00 -1.14
CA SER A 99 27.00 2.42 -0.77
C SER A 99 26.27 2.75 0.54
N LYS A 100 26.82 3.68 1.33
CA LYS A 100 26.24 4.11 2.60
C LYS A 100 25.24 5.23 2.38
N HIS A 101 24.11 5.13 3.01
CA HIS A 101 23.05 6.13 2.99
C HIS A 101 22.60 6.49 4.40
N LEU A 102 22.12 7.72 4.55
CA LEU A 102 21.42 8.20 5.73
C LEU A 102 20.05 8.72 5.27
N LEU A 103 18.99 8.04 5.70
CA LEU A 103 17.62 8.47 5.50
C LEU A 103 17.15 9.17 6.78
N THR A 104 17.15 10.51 6.76
CA THR A 104 16.58 11.33 7.83
C THR A 104 15.12 11.65 7.54
N PRO A 105 14.33 12.10 8.54
CA PRO A 105 12.98 12.60 8.32
C PRO A 105 12.91 13.66 7.22
N GLU A 106 13.84 14.64 7.23
CA GLU A 106 13.88 15.70 6.23
C GLU A 106 14.21 15.14 4.84
N ARG A 107 15.17 14.20 4.77
CA ARG A 107 15.56 13.59 3.49
C ARG A 107 14.42 12.80 2.87
N ALA A 108 13.64 12.07 3.68
CA ALA A 108 12.47 11.33 3.21
C ALA A 108 11.43 12.27 2.58
N ILE A 109 11.19 13.43 3.17
CA ILE A 109 10.27 14.44 2.64
C ILE A 109 10.81 15.06 1.33
N VAL A 110 12.08 15.46 1.32
CA VAL A 110 12.72 16.04 0.10
C VAL A 110 12.61 15.10 -1.09
N ILE A 111 12.90 13.81 -0.88
CA ILE A 111 12.80 12.80 -1.96
C ILE A 111 11.37 12.73 -2.49
N GLN A 112 10.37 12.69 -1.63
CA GLN A 112 8.96 12.62 -2.04
C GLN A 112 8.52 13.86 -2.84
N PHE A 113 9.01 15.06 -2.47
CA PHE A 113 8.83 16.26 -3.28
C PHE A 113 9.52 16.17 -4.65
N ASP A 114 10.72 15.62 -4.71
CA ASP A 114 11.48 15.46 -5.95
C ASP A 114 10.87 14.40 -6.87
N LEU A 115 10.21 13.39 -6.29
CA LEU A 115 9.37 12.44 -7.02
C LEU A 115 8.11 13.12 -7.59
N GLY A 116 7.60 14.17 -6.94
CA GLY A 116 6.39 14.88 -7.38
C GLY A 116 5.12 14.07 -7.14
N VAL A 117 4.99 13.46 -5.97
CA VAL A 117 3.81 12.68 -5.57
C VAL A 117 2.70 13.57 -5.01
N ASP A 118 1.49 13.03 -4.92
CA ASP A 118 0.30 13.73 -4.43
C ASP A 118 0.04 13.51 -2.94
N MET A 119 0.53 12.39 -2.42
CA MET A 119 0.38 12.00 -1.02
C MET A 119 1.73 11.49 -0.51
N MET A 120 2.12 11.94 0.67
CA MET A 120 3.39 11.64 1.32
C MET A 120 3.17 11.00 2.68
N VAL A 121 4.04 10.08 3.06
CA VAL A 121 4.05 9.46 4.39
C VAL A 121 5.31 9.90 5.13
N VAL A 122 5.17 10.31 6.39
CA VAL A 122 6.31 10.67 7.24
C VAL A 122 7.20 9.45 7.53
N LEU A 123 8.48 9.70 7.79
CA LEU A 123 9.38 8.65 8.27
C LEU A 123 9.02 8.30 9.72
N ASP A 124 8.89 7.03 10.00
CA ASP A 124 8.55 6.46 11.31
C ASP A 124 9.58 5.41 11.76
N ASP A 125 9.54 5.00 13.01
CA ASP A 125 10.38 3.93 13.58
C ASP A 125 9.52 2.69 13.89
N PRO A 126 9.28 1.80 12.91
CA PRO A 126 8.49 0.60 13.14
C PRO A 126 9.23 -0.41 14.02
N ARG A 127 8.47 -1.17 14.84
CA ARG A 127 8.97 -2.29 15.62
C ARG A 127 8.11 -3.54 15.39
N PRO A 128 8.65 -4.76 15.60
CA PRO A 128 7.82 -5.95 15.59
C PRO A 128 6.73 -5.85 16.67
N ASN A 129 5.57 -6.45 16.41
CA ASN A 129 4.46 -6.43 17.39
C ASN A 129 4.79 -7.14 18.71
N ASP A 130 5.75 -8.07 18.70
CA ASP A 130 6.23 -8.85 19.82
C ASP A 130 7.46 -8.24 20.53
N ALA A 131 7.89 -7.04 20.12
CA ALA A 131 8.96 -6.33 20.81
C ALA A 131 8.54 -5.95 22.24
N PRO A 132 9.49 -5.85 23.19
CA PRO A 132 9.22 -5.39 24.54
C PRO A 132 8.53 -4.02 24.55
N GLU A 133 7.58 -3.83 25.48
CA GLU A 133 6.81 -2.58 25.60
C GLU A 133 7.70 -1.33 25.67
N ALA A 134 8.80 -1.41 26.42
CA ALA A 134 9.75 -0.30 26.57
C ALA A 134 10.41 0.09 25.23
N GLU A 135 10.71 -0.87 24.35
CA GLU A 135 11.27 -0.61 23.02
C GLU A 135 10.22 0.02 22.11
N ILE A 136 8.97 -0.45 22.20
CA ILE A 136 7.86 0.12 21.42
C ILE A 136 7.57 1.55 21.91
N ALA A 137 7.59 1.81 23.22
CA ALA A 137 7.42 3.14 23.79
C ALA A 137 8.50 4.12 23.30
N GLU A 138 9.78 3.69 23.28
CA GLU A 138 10.88 4.49 22.73
C GLU A 138 10.67 4.79 21.23
N ALA A 139 10.25 3.81 20.45
CA ALA A 139 9.97 3.95 19.02
C ALA A 139 8.77 4.86 18.76
N VAL A 140 7.74 4.85 19.60
CA VAL A 140 6.61 5.80 19.54
C VAL A 140 7.10 7.22 19.73
N GLU A 141 7.87 7.50 20.78
CA GLU A 141 8.39 8.85 21.02
C GLU A 141 9.34 9.32 19.90
N ARG A 142 10.17 8.42 19.34
CA ARG A 142 11.00 8.74 18.18
C ARG A 142 10.14 9.02 16.94
N THR A 143 9.12 8.22 16.69
CA THR A 143 8.17 8.44 15.58
C THR A 143 7.52 9.82 15.68
N ILE A 144 7.08 10.25 16.88
CA ILE A 144 6.49 11.59 17.09
C ILE A 144 7.53 12.69 16.79
N ARG A 145 8.77 12.57 17.32
CA ARG A 145 9.83 13.56 17.04
C ARG A 145 10.19 13.62 15.54
N TRP A 146 10.30 12.47 14.89
CA TRP A 146 10.57 12.40 13.46
C TRP A 146 9.41 12.96 12.62
N ALA A 147 8.16 12.71 13.03
CA ALA A 147 6.99 13.30 12.39
C ALA A 147 7.00 14.82 12.45
N GLY A 148 7.39 15.42 13.60
CA GLY A 148 7.59 16.86 13.73
C GLY A 148 8.64 17.40 12.76
N ARG A 149 9.82 16.76 12.66
CA ARG A 149 10.88 17.11 11.71
C ARG A 149 10.42 16.96 10.25
N CYS A 150 9.65 15.91 9.94
CA CYS A 150 9.04 15.76 8.61
C CYS A 150 8.08 16.91 8.31
N ARG A 151 7.26 17.33 9.28
CA ARG A 151 6.30 18.42 9.13
C ARG A 151 7.01 19.75 8.89
N GLU A 152 8.02 20.08 9.67
CA GLU A 152 8.83 21.29 9.50
C GLU A 152 9.48 21.33 8.10
N GLU A 153 10.08 20.24 7.67
CA GLU A 153 10.70 20.14 6.33
C GLU A 153 9.64 20.23 5.23
N TYR A 154 8.48 19.60 5.41
CA TYR A 154 7.38 19.68 4.45
C TYR A 154 6.92 21.14 4.26
N ASP A 155 6.68 21.89 5.33
CA ASP A 155 6.25 23.30 5.27
C ASP A 155 7.33 24.18 4.61
N ARG A 156 8.60 23.89 4.91
CA ARG A 156 9.74 24.55 4.26
C ARG A 156 9.76 24.30 2.75
N GLN A 157 9.52 23.04 2.30
CA GLN A 157 9.50 22.68 0.88
C GLN A 157 8.29 23.29 0.15
N VAL A 158 7.11 23.29 0.75
CA VAL A 158 5.90 23.93 0.19
C VAL A 158 6.18 25.43 -0.05
N SER A 159 6.74 26.12 0.95
CA SER A 159 7.09 27.52 0.85
C SER A 159 8.18 27.77 -0.19
N ALA A 160 9.30 27.05 -0.13
CA ALA A 160 10.46 27.24 -1.02
C ALA A 160 10.12 26.97 -2.49
N ARG A 161 9.20 26.03 -2.76
CA ARG A 161 8.75 25.68 -4.12
C ARG A 161 7.57 26.53 -4.59
N GLY A 162 7.04 27.42 -3.73
CA GLY A 162 5.89 28.28 -4.05
C GLY A 162 4.62 27.50 -4.36
N ILE A 163 4.38 26.36 -3.69
CA ILE A 163 3.22 25.50 -3.94
C ILE A 163 1.98 26.14 -3.29
N PRO A 164 0.92 26.43 -4.06
CA PRO A 164 -0.32 26.98 -3.50
C PRO A 164 -0.98 25.98 -2.55
N GLU A 165 -1.66 26.47 -1.49
CA GLU A 165 -2.35 25.65 -0.49
C GLU A 165 -3.20 24.51 -1.10
N GLY A 166 -4.06 24.83 -2.05
CA GLY A 166 -4.94 23.84 -2.69
C GLY A 166 -4.27 22.86 -3.67
N LYS A 167 -2.93 22.96 -3.80
CA LYS A 167 -2.12 22.07 -4.67
C LYS A 167 -0.99 21.37 -3.93
N ARG A 168 -0.88 21.58 -2.62
CA ARG A 168 0.13 20.89 -1.82
C ARG A 168 -0.16 19.38 -1.76
N PRO A 169 0.85 18.52 -1.75
CA PRO A 169 0.65 17.10 -1.47
C PRO A 169 0.00 16.91 -0.09
N LEU A 170 -0.79 15.86 0.07
CA LEU A 170 -1.27 15.48 1.40
C LEU A 170 -0.14 14.83 2.19
N LEU A 171 -0.06 15.09 3.49
CA LEU A 171 0.94 14.52 4.39
C LEU A 171 0.27 13.64 5.45
N PHE A 172 0.71 12.38 5.55
CA PHE A 172 0.17 11.38 6.46
C PHE A 172 1.15 11.08 7.59
N GLY A 173 0.66 11.15 8.85
CA GLY A 173 1.36 10.63 10.02
C GLY A 173 1.21 9.10 10.10
N VAL A 174 2.16 8.41 10.77
CA VAL A 174 2.10 6.96 10.97
C VAL A 174 1.98 6.64 12.45
N VAL A 175 0.90 5.97 12.83
CA VAL A 175 0.60 5.59 14.22
C VAL A 175 1.31 4.29 14.55
N GLN A 176 2.37 4.37 15.36
CA GLN A 176 3.05 3.23 15.96
C GLN A 176 2.49 2.93 17.37
N GLY A 177 2.91 1.84 18.00
CA GLY A 177 2.46 1.43 19.34
C GLY A 177 2.30 -0.08 19.51
N GLY A 178 2.61 -0.88 18.48
CA GLY A 178 2.58 -2.35 18.56
C GLY A 178 1.22 -2.88 19.01
N MET A 179 1.24 -3.75 20.01
CA MET A 179 0.06 -4.38 20.63
C MET A 179 -0.48 -3.60 21.85
N PHE A 180 0.03 -2.40 22.13
CA PHE A 180 -0.29 -1.63 23.33
C PHE A 180 -1.23 -0.45 22.98
N PRO A 181 -2.53 -0.53 23.36
CA PRO A 181 -3.51 0.51 23.06
C PRO A 181 -3.09 1.89 23.60
N GLU A 182 -2.52 1.96 24.78
CA GLU A 182 -2.07 3.19 25.43
C GLU A 182 -0.96 3.88 24.62
N LEU A 183 -0.01 3.08 24.09
CA LEU A 183 1.07 3.60 23.26
C LEU A 183 0.55 4.08 21.89
N ARG A 184 -0.48 3.42 21.32
CA ARG A 184 -1.16 3.90 20.10
C ARG A 184 -1.90 5.20 20.35
N THR A 185 -2.61 5.32 21.47
CA THR A 185 -3.26 6.57 21.89
C THR A 185 -2.23 7.67 22.03
N ARG A 186 -1.13 7.42 22.75
CA ARG A 186 -0.03 8.38 22.91
C ARG A 186 0.57 8.84 21.57
N CYS A 187 0.73 7.90 20.64
CA CYS A 187 1.23 8.22 19.30
C CYS A 187 0.25 9.12 18.54
N VAL A 188 -1.04 8.79 18.53
CA VAL A 188 -2.08 9.60 17.87
C VAL A 188 -2.12 11.02 18.47
N GLU A 189 -2.12 11.17 19.79
CA GLU A 189 -2.13 12.49 20.46
C GLU A 189 -0.96 13.35 19.98
N GLY A 190 0.27 12.80 19.97
CA GLY A 190 1.44 13.55 19.51
C GLY A 190 1.39 13.88 18.03
N LEU A 191 0.86 12.99 17.18
CA LEU A 191 0.71 13.25 15.75
C LEU A 191 -0.41 14.27 15.46
N VAL A 192 -1.51 14.24 16.21
CA VAL A 192 -2.61 15.21 16.08
C VAL A 192 -2.15 16.62 16.49
N GLU A 193 -1.33 16.74 17.53
CA GLU A 193 -0.75 18.02 17.94
C GLU A 193 0.13 18.65 16.83
N ILE A 194 0.89 17.81 16.08
CA ILE A 194 1.70 18.26 14.93
C ILE A 194 0.80 18.65 13.75
N GLY A 195 -0.26 17.90 13.49
CA GLY A 195 -1.25 18.12 12.43
C GLY A 195 -0.89 17.49 11.09
N PHE A 196 -1.72 16.57 10.63
CA PHE A 196 -1.59 15.86 9.36
C PHE A 196 -2.93 15.79 8.63
N ASP A 197 -2.90 15.54 7.30
CA ASP A 197 -4.10 15.37 6.47
C ASP A 197 -4.77 14.00 6.68
N GLY A 198 -4.07 13.06 7.30
CA GLY A 198 -4.56 11.74 7.63
C GLY A 198 -3.53 10.94 8.43
N TYR A 199 -3.93 9.75 8.87
CA TYR A 199 -3.12 8.92 9.76
C TYR A 199 -3.12 7.46 9.27
N GLY A 200 -1.91 6.88 9.23
CA GLY A 200 -1.69 5.52 8.81
C GLY A 200 -1.54 4.56 9.99
N PHE A 201 -2.04 3.33 9.84
CA PHE A 201 -1.77 2.22 10.78
C PHE A 201 -0.35 1.72 10.57
N GLY A 202 0.54 1.96 11.51
CA GLY A 202 1.91 1.43 11.52
C GLY A 202 1.99 0.07 12.20
N GLY A 203 2.88 -0.78 11.69
CA GLY A 203 3.08 -2.14 12.18
C GLY A 203 2.22 -3.19 11.47
N ARG A 204 2.18 -4.41 12.02
CA ARG A 204 1.40 -5.51 11.44
C ARG A 204 0.02 -5.57 12.09
N HIS A 205 -1.00 -5.75 11.26
CA HIS A 205 -2.41 -5.92 11.66
C HIS A 205 -2.76 -7.38 12.00
N VAL A 206 -1.76 -8.27 11.96
CA VAL A 206 -1.89 -9.70 12.32
C VAL A 206 -0.83 -10.08 13.33
N ASP A 207 -1.14 -11.06 14.19
CA ASP A 207 -0.21 -11.66 15.13
C ASP A 207 0.81 -12.58 14.43
N MET A 208 1.63 -13.27 15.20
CA MET A 208 2.64 -14.20 14.69
C MET A 208 2.02 -15.44 14.01
N ASP A 209 0.80 -15.82 14.41
CA ASP A 209 0.04 -16.94 13.84
C ASP A 209 -0.78 -16.52 12.63
N GLY A 210 -0.81 -15.22 12.29
CA GLY A 210 -1.57 -14.66 11.16
C GLY A 210 -3.01 -14.30 11.50
N ASN A 211 -3.41 -14.29 12.78
CA ASN A 211 -4.74 -13.88 13.20
C ASN A 211 -4.88 -12.36 13.17
N PHE A 212 -6.00 -11.87 12.66
CA PHE A 212 -6.31 -10.44 12.59
C PHE A 212 -6.47 -9.83 13.99
N LEU A 213 -5.76 -8.74 14.25
CA LEU A 213 -5.71 -8.03 15.53
C LEU A 213 -6.83 -6.99 15.62
N GLU A 214 -8.09 -7.46 15.62
CA GLU A 214 -9.27 -6.61 15.52
C GLU A 214 -9.30 -5.52 16.59
N ASP A 215 -8.99 -5.85 17.85
CA ASP A 215 -9.07 -4.90 18.96
C ASP A 215 -8.07 -3.75 18.79
N ILE A 216 -6.86 -4.04 18.32
CA ILE A 216 -5.82 -3.03 18.06
C ILE A 216 -6.15 -2.16 16.87
N VAL A 217 -6.65 -2.76 15.78
CA VAL A 217 -7.06 -2.04 14.56
C VAL A 217 -8.27 -1.14 14.85
N ARG A 218 -9.24 -1.64 15.61
CA ARG A 218 -10.42 -0.90 16.08
C ARG A 218 -10.03 0.23 17.01
N HIS A 219 -9.20 -0.04 18.02
CA HIS A 219 -8.74 0.97 18.97
C HIS A 219 -8.02 2.10 18.24
N THR A 220 -7.07 1.77 17.35
CA THR A 220 -6.33 2.79 16.60
C THR A 220 -7.26 3.67 15.76
N ALA A 221 -8.25 3.08 15.07
CA ALA A 221 -9.23 3.85 14.31
C ALA A 221 -10.06 4.79 15.21
N SER A 222 -10.41 4.34 16.43
CA SER A 222 -11.28 5.08 17.35
C SER A 222 -10.62 6.30 18.00
N VAL A 223 -9.29 6.31 18.09
CA VAL A 223 -8.53 7.44 18.68
C VAL A 223 -8.06 8.46 17.63
N ILE A 224 -8.09 8.13 16.35
CA ILE A 224 -7.86 9.07 15.24
C ILE A 224 -9.09 9.98 15.09
N PRO A 225 -8.94 11.31 14.92
CA PRO A 225 -10.07 12.22 14.70
C PRO A 225 -11.00 11.74 13.59
N GLU A 226 -12.32 11.90 13.79
CA GLU A 226 -13.34 11.31 12.90
C GLU A 226 -13.25 11.88 11.47
N GLU A 227 -12.94 13.14 11.33
CA GLU A 227 -12.79 13.86 10.07
C GLU A 227 -11.52 13.51 9.29
N SER A 228 -10.56 12.84 9.93
CA SER A 228 -9.28 12.52 9.33
C SER A 228 -9.35 11.25 8.49
N VAL A 229 -8.65 11.25 7.36
CA VAL A 229 -8.50 10.06 6.52
C VAL A 229 -7.64 9.01 7.24
N ARG A 230 -8.12 7.75 7.26
CA ARG A 230 -7.44 6.62 7.89
C ARG A 230 -6.85 5.68 6.86
N PHE A 231 -5.55 5.50 6.92
CA PHE A 231 -4.80 4.69 5.96
C PHE A 231 -4.32 3.38 6.59
N ALA A 232 -4.85 2.26 6.14
CA ALA A 232 -4.47 0.91 6.56
C ALA A 232 -3.25 0.43 5.75
N LEU A 233 -2.04 0.90 6.13
CA LEU A 233 -0.79 0.62 5.43
C LEU A 233 -0.51 -0.88 5.33
N GLY A 234 -0.31 -1.36 4.10
CA GLY A 234 0.05 -2.76 3.82
C GLY A 234 -1.05 -3.78 4.09
N ILE A 235 -2.26 -3.34 4.42
CA ILE A 235 -3.42 -4.21 4.66
C ILE A 235 -4.15 -4.47 3.35
N GLY A 236 -4.20 -5.74 2.92
CA GLY A 236 -4.69 -5.97 1.58
C GLY A 236 -5.21 -7.36 1.25
N THR A 237 -5.42 -8.28 2.21
CA THR A 237 -6.28 -9.43 1.90
C THR A 237 -7.72 -8.91 1.74
N PRO A 238 -8.53 -9.48 0.83
CA PRO A 238 -9.91 -9.01 0.65
C PRO A 238 -10.72 -9.00 1.95
N GLU A 239 -10.54 -10.00 2.81
CA GLU A 239 -11.20 -10.08 4.12
C GLU A 239 -10.77 -8.95 5.06
N ASP A 240 -9.47 -8.69 5.14
CA ASP A 240 -8.95 -7.66 6.05
C ASP A 240 -9.35 -6.26 5.60
N ILE A 241 -9.42 -6.03 4.28
CA ILE A 241 -9.97 -4.79 3.72
C ILE A 241 -11.41 -4.58 4.17
N VAL A 242 -12.26 -5.61 4.05
CA VAL A 242 -13.68 -5.53 4.47
C VAL A 242 -13.79 -5.29 5.98
N ARG A 243 -13.00 -6.00 6.80
CA ARG A 243 -12.94 -5.80 8.26
C ARG A 243 -12.49 -4.39 8.61
N CYS A 244 -11.38 -3.95 8.05
CA CYS A 244 -10.84 -2.61 8.32
C CYS A 244 -11.81 -1.52 7.88
N HIS A 245 -12.45 -1.65 6.70
CA HIS A 245 -13.45 -0.69 6.27
C HIS A 245 -14.63 -0.59 7.25
N ALA A 246 -15.12 -1.73 7.76
CA ALA A 246 -16.16 -1.76 8.79
C ALA A 246 -15.72 -1.11 10.12
N LEU A 247 -14.41 -1.00 10.37
CA LEU A 247 -13.80 -0.30 11.49
C LEU A 247 -13.46 1.18 11.21
N GLY A 248 -13.83 1.70 10.02
CA GLY A 248 -13.66 3.10 9.65
C GLY A 248 -12.33 3.43 8.93
N TRP A 249 -11.63 2.44 8.36
CA TRP A 249 -10.46 2.67 7.53
C TRP A 249 -10.85 2.97 6.08
N ASP A 250 -10.15 3.91 5.44
CA ASP A 250 -10.51 4.54 4.18
C ASP A 250 -9.63 4.16 3.00
N MET A 251 -8.33 3.97 3.26
CA MET A 251 -7.30 3.75 2.25
C MET A 251 -6.56 2.45 2.51
N PHE A 252 -6.24 1.74 1.44
CA PHE A 252 -5.58 0.43 1.49
C PHE A 252 -4.50 0.35 0.43
N ASP A 253 -3.40 -0.33 0.75
CA ASP A 253 -2.36 -0.67 -0.22
C ASP A 253 -1.80 -2.06 0.04
N CYS A 254 -1.44 -2.76 -1.00
CA CYS A 254 -0.61 -3.96 -0.91
C CYS A 254 -0.16 -4.47 -2.29
N VAL A 255 0.78 -5.43 -2.25
CA VAL A 255 1.27 -6.15 -3.42
C VAL A 255 0.42 -7.39 -3.77
N ILE A 256 -0.53 -7.79 -2.91
CA ILE A 256 -1.24 -9.09 -2.99
C ILE A 256 -1.85 -9.35 -4.36
N PRO A 257 -2.70 -8.49 -4.96
CA PRO A 257 -3.37 -8.82 -6.22
C PRO A 257 -2.39 -9.16 -7.33
N THR A 258 -1.33 -8.38 -7.48
CA THR A 258 -0.34 -8.58 -8.55
C THR A 258 0.68 -9.66 -8.23
N ARG A 259 1.06 -9.84 -6.96
CA ARG A 259 1.91 -10.93 -6.52
C ARG A 259 1.23 -12.27 -6.74
N GLU A 260 0.00 -12.43 -6.24
CA GLU A 260 -0.77 -13.65 -6.38
C GLU A 260 -1.05 -13.96 -7.87
N GLY A 261 -1.43 -12.94 -8.67
CA GLY A 261 -1.62 -13.08 -10.10
C GLY A 261 -0.38 -13.61 -10.83
N ARG A 262 0.80 -13.03 -10.56
CA ARG A 262 2.06 -13.51 -11.15
C ARG A 262 2.42 -14.96 -10.76
N HIS A 263 1.91 -15.44 -9.64
CA HIS A 263 2.09 -16.82 -9.16
C HIS A 263 0.89 -17.74 -9.47
N GLY A 264 -0.02 -17.30 -10.33
CA GLY A 264 -1.11 -18.13 -10.84
C GLY A 264 -2.29 -18.28 -9.88
N ARG A 265 -2.37 -17.50 -8.80
CA ARG A 265 -3.51 -17.46 -7.90
C ARG A 265 -4.44 -16.31 -8.29
N LEU A 266 -5.71 -16.62 -8.56
CA LEU A 266 -6.72 -15.67 -9.01
C LEU A 266 -7.85 -15.58 -8.00
N PHE A 267 -8.37 -14.36 -7.82
CA PHE A 267 -9.53 -14.05 -6.98
C PHE A 267 -10.80 -14.04 -7.84
N LEU A 268 -11.82 -14.76 -7.42
CA LEU A 268 -13.11 -14.86 -8.11
C LEU A 268 -14.22 -14.34 -7.18
N GLY A 269 -15.06 -13.45 -7.69
CA GLY A 269 -16.26 -13.00 -6.96
C GLY A 269 -17.29 -14.12 -6.90
N LYS A 270 -17.91 -14.34 -5.73
CA LYS A 270 -19.09 -15.19 -5.65
C LYS A 270 -20.34 -14.40 -6.04
N LYS A 271 -21.39 -15.09 -6.55
CA LYS A 271 -22.66 -14.47 -7.01
C LYS A 271 -23.31 -13.57 -5.98
N GLU A 272 -23.07 -13.82 -4.70
CA GLU A 272 -23.54 -12.99 -3.58
C GLU A 272 -22.92 -11.58 -3.58
N LEU A 273 -21.79 -11.37 -4.29
CA LEU A 273 -21.26 -10.03 -4.58
C LEU A 273 -22.16 -9.22 -5.54
N ALA A 274 -23.11 -9.85 -6.22
CA ALA A 274 -23.91 -9.21 -7.26
C ALA A 274 -25.29 -8.72 -6.76
N THR A 275 -25.63 -8.89 -5.49
CA THR A 275 -26.94 -8.47 -4.94
C THR A 275 -26.80 -7.34 -3.93
N ASP A 276 -27.65 -6.30 -4.05
CA ASP A 276 -27.60 -5.04 -3.31
C ASP A 276 -27.83 -5.16 -1.78
N ASN A 277 -28.16 -6.35 -1.26
CA ASN A 277 -28.57 -6.56 0.12
C ASN A 277 -27.64 -7.45 0.97
N VAL A 278 -26.47 -7.84 0.46
CA VAL A 278 -25.54 -8.68 1.24
C VAL A 278 -24.51 -7.79 1.93
N GLN A 279 -24.60 -7.67 3.26
CA GLN A 279 -23.46 -7.25 4.06
C GLN A 279 -22.29 -8.17 3.69
N LEU A 280 -21.17 -7.59 3.22
CA LEU A 280 -19.92 -8.32 3.02
C LEU A 280 -19.50 -8.88 4.38
N THR A 281 -19.97 -10.09 4.70
CA THR A 281 -19.51 -10.80 5.88
C THR A 281 -18.19 -11.48 5.56
N THR A 282 -17.25 -11.35 6.47
CA THR A 282 -15.92 -11.96 6.33
C THR A 282 -16.01 -13.45 5.97
N GLY A 283 -15.39 -13.83 4.85
CA GLY A 283 -15.13 -15.23 4.48
C GLY A 283 -15.99 -15.83 3.37
N ASN A 284 -17.08 -15.18 2.90
CA ASN A 284 -18.01 -15.81 1.94
C ASN A 284 -18.19 -15.09 0.60
N PHE A 285 -17.56 -13.94 0.38
CA PHE A 285 -17.82 -13.11 -0.80
C PHE A 285 -16.90 -13.38 -2.00
N TYR A 286 -15.87 -14.20 -1.83
CA TYR A 286 -14.96 -14.59 -2.91
C TYR A 286 -14.39 -15.99 -2.70
N GLU A 287 -13.75 -16.52 -3.73
CA GLU A 287 -12.93 -17.72 -3.68
C GLU A 287 -11.63 -17.51 -4.46
N THR A 288 -10.68 -18.40 -4.30
CA THR A 288 -9.43 -18.38 -5.08
C THR A 288 -9.20 -19.69 -5.82
N ILE A 289 -8.64 -19.57 -7.03
CA ILE A 289 -8.15 -20.73 -7.78
C ILE A 289 -6.65 -20.61 -7.99
N ASN A 290 -5.97 -21.75 -8.08
CA ASN A 290 -4.59 -21.81 -8.55
C ASN A 290 -4.58 -22.41 -9.95
N ILE A 291 -4.22 -21.59 -10.95
CA ILE A 291 -4.30 -21.95 -12.37
C ILE A 291 -3.32 -23.06 -12.78
N HIS A 292 -2.32 -23.37 -11.93
CA HIS A 292 -1.42 -24.49 -12.17
C HIS A 292 -2.07 -25.87 -12.02
N ASN A 293 -3.30 -25.94 -11.47
CA ASN A 293 -3.98 -27.21 -11.28
C ASN A 293 -4.37 -27.82 -12.63
N GLU A 294 -4.03 -29.10 -12.85
CA GLU A 294 -4.28 -29.84 -14.09
C GLU A 294 -5.76 -29.92 -14.51
N ARG A 295 -6.70 -29.75 -13.59
CA ARG A 295 -8.13 -29.67 -13.89
C ARG A 295 -8.48 -28.56 -14.89
N PHE A 296 -7.63 -27.54 -15.02
CA PHE A 296 -7.85 -26.42 -15.93
C PHE A 296 -7.33 -26.67 -17.35
N THR A 297 -6.64 -27.76 -17.60
CA THR A 297 -6.10 -28.11 -18.94
C THR A 297 -7.20 -28.11 -20.03
N THR A 298 -8.40 -28.55 -19.68
CA THR A 298 -9.55 -28.66 -20.62
C THR A 298 -10.74 -27.81 -20.16
N ASP A 299 -10.52 -26.83 -19.28
CA ASP A 299 -11.58 -25.91 -18.82
C ASP A 299 -11.65 -24.70 -19.76
N PHE A 300 -12.60 -24.73 -20.69
CA PHE A 300 -12.81 -23.68 -21.69
C PHE A 300 -13.75 -22.55 -21.21
N THR A 301 -14.04 -22.48 -19.92
CA THR A 301 -14.81 -21.37 -19.33
C THR A 301 -13.90 -20.19 -19.01
N PRO A 302 -14.44 -18.95 -18.89
CA PRO A 302 -13.68 -17.81 -18.39
C PRO A 302 -13.24 -18.04 -16.93
N VAL A 303 -12.24 -17.29 -16.46
CA VAL A 303 -11.78 -17.36 -15.06
C VAL A 303 -12.92 -17.00 -14.10
N ASP A 304 -13.59 -15.91 -14.37
CA ASP A 304 -14.77 -15.43 -13.64
C ASP A 304 -15.79 -14.93 -14.67
N ALA A 305 -16.98 -15.56 -14.70
CA ALA A 305 -18.02 -15.27 -15.69
C ALA A 305 -18.65 -13.87 -15.53
N ASP A 306 -18.57 -13.32 -14.34
CA ASP A 306 -19.12 -12.00 -14.01
C ASP A 306 -18.05 -10.86 -14.09
N CYS A 307 -16.81 -11.19 -14.48
CA CYS A 307 -15.71 -10.24 -14.58
C CYS A 307 -15.54 -9.73 -16.02
N ASP A 308 -15.45 -8.41 -16.15
CA ASP A 308 -15.30 -7.68 -17.41
C ASP A 308 -13.83 -7.44 -17.84
N CYS A 309 -12.86 -7.95 -17.09
CA CYS A 309 -11.45 -7.75 -17.43
C CYS A 309 -11.03 -8.45 -18.75
N PRO A 310 -9.95 -8.00 -19.41
CA PRO A 310 -9.50 -8.56 -20.69
C PRO A 310 -9.25 -10.09 -20.66
N LEU A 311 -8.81 -10.63 -19.50
CA LEU A 311 -8.64 -12.06 -19.34
C LEU A 311 -9.98 -12.81 -19.45
N CYS A 312 -10.96 -12.39 -18.66
CA CYS A 312 -12.26 -13.09 -18.60
C CYS A 312 -13.10 -12.87 -19.87
N ALA A 313 -12.97 -11.71 -20.50
CA ALA A 313 -13.71 -11.38 -21.72
C ALA A 313 -13.19 -12.13 -22.97
N ASN A 314 -11.90 -12.48 -23.04
CA ASN A 314 -11.28 -12.95 -24.27
C ASN A 314 -10.63 -14.33 -24.17
N HIS A 315 -10.42 -14.85 -22.96
CA HIS A 315 -9.63 -16.06 -22.74
C HIS A 315 -10.30 -17.04 -21.76
N THR A 316 -9.90 -18.29 -21.84
CA THR A 316 -10.38 -19.38 -20.98
C THR A 316 -9.37 -19.72 -19.89
N ARG A 317 -9.80 -20.46 -18.88
CA ARG A 317 -8.91 -21.04 -17.87
C ARG A 317 -7.87 -21.95 -18.49
N SER A 318 -8.26 -22.76 -19.49
CA SER A 318 -7.35 -23.63 -20.24
C SER A 318 -6.23 -22.84 -20.93
N TYR A 319 -6.55 -21.71 -21.58
CA TYR A 319 -5.53 -20.87 -22.21
C TYR A 319 -4.58 -20.25 -21.15
N LEU A 320 -5.12 -19.72 -20.07
CA LEU A 320 -4.31 -19.17 -18.99
C LEU A 320 -3.42 -20.25 -18.35
N HIS A 321 -3.95 -21.45 -18.09
CA HIS A 321 -3.17 -22.60 -17.62
C HIS A 321 -2.02 -22.92 -18.58
N HIS A 322 -2.26 -22.96 -19.90
CA HIS A 322 -1.22 -23.16 -20.89
C HIS A 322 -0.12 -22.11 -20.81
N LEU A 323 -0.45 -20.80 -20.69
CA LEU A 323 0.54 -19.73 -20.58
C LEU A 323 1.46 -19.92 -19.36
N PHE A 324 0.90 -20.32 -18.21
CA PHE A 324 1.70 -20.61 -17.01
C PHE A 324 2.57 -21.87 -17.20
N ARG A 325 2.08 -22.89 -17.89
CA ARG A 325 2.84 -24.12 -18.19
C ARG A 325 4.06 -23.87 -19.08
N VAL A 326 3.96 -22.94 -20.02
CA VAL A 326 5.08 -22.56 -20.91
C VAL A 326 5.90 -21.38 -20.36
N ASN A 327 5.59 -20.90 -19.15
CA ASN A 327 6.22 -19.74 -18.51
C ASN A 327 6.16 -18.46 -19.36
N ASP A 328 5.08 -18.25 -20.12
CA ASP A 328 4.90 -17.02 -20.88
C ASP A 328 4.54 -15.86 -19.95
N PRO A 329 5.26 -14.70 -20.03
CA PRO A 329 4.98 -13.52 -19.20
C PRO A 329 3.54 -13.00 -19.32
N LEU A 330 2.86 -13.27 -20.46
CA LEU A 330 1.46 -12.88 -20.67
C LEU A 330 0.54 -13.52 -19.62
N GLY A 331 0.81 -14.75 -19.18
CA GLY A 331 0.03 -15.41 -18.14
C GLY A 331 -0.03 -14.62 -16.85
N GLY A 332 1.14 -14.23 -16.32
CA GLY A 332 1.24 -13.40 -15.11
C GLY A 332 0.66 -12.00 -15.27
N ARG A 333 0.76 -11.40 -16.47
CA ARG A 333 0.18 -10.09 -16.80
C ARG A 333 -1.34 -10.14 -16.78
N LEU A 334 -1.96 -11.07 -17.48
CA LEU A 334 -3.41 -11.25 -17.53
C LEU A 334 -3.99 -11.57 -16.15
N ALA A 335 -3.35 -12.47 -15.40
CA ALA A 335 -3.77 -12.83 -14.04
C ALA A 335 -3.66 -11.64 -13.08
N SER A 336 -2.60 -10.81 -13.17
CA SER A 336 -2.45 -9.60 -12.35
C SER A 336 -3.53 -8.57 -12.67
N THR A 337 -3.83 -8.33 -13.94
CA THR A 337 -4.89 -7.41 -14.38
C THR A 337 -6.27 -7.88 -13.90
N HIS A 338 -6.55 -9.19 -13.96
CA HIS A 338 -7.77 -9.77 -13.42
C HIS A 338 -7.91 -9.51 -11.92
N ASN A 339 -6.85 -9.80 -11.14
CA ASN A 339 -6.86 -9.58 -9.71
C ASN A 339 -7.02 -8.10 -9.35
N LEU A 340 -6.41 -7.17 -10.12
CA LEU A 340 -6.62 -5.73 -9.93
C LEU A 340 -8.09 -5.34 -10.18
N ARG A 341 -8.73 -5.91 -11.23
CA ARG A 341 -10.15 -5.68 -11.48
C ARG A 341 -11.04 -6.20 -10.35
N PHE A 342 -10.72 -7.36 -9.79
CA PHE A 342 -11.41 -7.87 -8.61
C PHE A 342 -11.32 -6.88 -7.44
N TYR A 343 -10.13 -6.33 -7.13
CA TYR A 343 -9.96 -5.34 -6.07
C TYR A 343 -10.68 -4.02 -6.36
N ALA A 344 -10.70 -3.56 -7.60
CA ALA A 344 -11.46 -2.37 -8.00
C ALA A 344 -12.97 -2.58 -7.75
N ARG A 345 -13.52 -3.74 -8.16
CA ARG A 345 -14.93 -4.11 -7.90
C ARG A 345 -15.23 -4.23 -6.41
N LEU A 346 -14.30 -4.73 -5.61
CA LEU A 346 -14.46 -4.75 -4.15
C LEU A 346 -14.59 -3.33 -3.59
N MET A 347 -13.76 -2.38 -4.06
CA MET A 347 -13.87 -0.97 -3.64
C MET A 347 -15.18 -0.33 -4.11
N GLU A 348 -15.58 -0.55 -5.36
CA GLU A 348 -16.87 -0.08 -5.91
C GLU A 348 -18.02 -0.53 -5.00
N ARG A 349 -18.00 -1.79 -4.59
CA ARG A 349 -19.02 -2.35 -3.71
C ARG A 349 -19.01 -1.77 -2.29
N LEU A 350 -17.83 -1.61 -1.70
CA LEU A 350 -17.71 -0.99 -0.36
C LEU A 350 -18.21 0.46 -0.35
N ARG A 351 -18.14 1.17 -1.51
CA ARG A 351 -18.72 2.50 -1.69
C ARG A 351 -20.21 2.50 -1.97
N GLY A 352 -20.87 1.35 -2.09
CA GLY A 352 -22.28 1.24 -2.50
C GLY A 352 -22.54 1.64 -3.95
N GLU A 353 -21.53 1.55 -4.82
CA GLU A 353 -21.66 1.85 -6.26
C GLU A 353 -22.22 0.61 -7.00
N ASP A 354 -23.13 0.84 -7.96
CA ASP A 354 -23.63 -0.22 -8.84
C ASP A 354 -22.47 -0.76 -9.69
N ILE A 355 -22.18 -2.04 -9.57
CA ILE A 355 -21.18 -2.69 -10.41
C ILE A 355 -21.76 -2.76 -11.83
N LYS A 356 -21.33 -1.86 -12.71
CA LYS A 356 -21.70 -1.91 -14.13
C LYS A 356 -21.26 -3.26 -14.70
N LYS A 357 -22.25 -3.99 -15.24
CA LYS A 357 -22.01 -5.22 -16.00
C LYS A 357 -21.34 -4.93 -17.32
#